data_d261537eea381bdfee6b6639d2806910
#
_entry.id   d261537eea381bdfee6b6639d2806910
#
_cell.length_a   1.000
_cell.length_b   1.000
_cell.length_c   1.000
_cell.angle_alpha   90.00
_cell.angle_beta   90.00
_cell.angle_gamma   90.00
#
_symmetry.space_group_name_H-M   'P 1'
#
loop_
_entity.id
_entity.type
_entity.pdbx_description
1 polymer ?
#
loop_
_entity_poly.entity_id
_entity_poly.type
_entity_poly.pdbx_seq_one_letter_code
_entity_poly.pdbx_strand_id
1 'polypeptide(L)'
;MISKNQFDEEIQNVVEQLIRLYKPEKIILFGSLAKGEIKEETDIDLFIIKSDVPEFGADRIRQLDALIKYRLATDFIVYRPEELEHRLKLGDPFVKNILEEGKVLYGAG
;
A
#
# COMPACT_ATOMS: atom_id res chain seq x y z
N MET A 1 -5.77 15.35 -16.88
CA MET A 1 -6.20 14.57 -15.71
C MET A 1 -5.95 13.09 -15.93
N ILE A 2 -5.47 12.39 -14.91
CA ILE A 2 -5.20 10.95 -15.00
C ILE A 2 -6.53 10.20 -14.93
N SER A 3 -6.76 9.27 -15.87
CA SER A 3 -8.00 8.51 -15.95
C SER A 3 -7.98 7.32 -14.99
N LYS A 4 -9.18 6.76 -14.73
CA LYS A 4 -9.32 5.54 -13.94
C LYS A 4 -8.49 4.39 -14.54
N ASN A 5 -8.50 4.24 -15.86
CA ASN A 5 -7.72 3.20 -16.52
C ASN A 5 -6.22 3.37 -16.31
N GLN A 6 -5.74 4.59 -16.34
CA GLN A 6 -4.32 4.86 -16.07
C GLN A 6 -3.94 4.50 -14.64
N PHE A 7 -4.79 4.80 -13.67
CA PHE A 7 -4.58 4.37 -12.30
C PHE A 7 -4.60 2.85 -12.16
N ASP A 8 -5.57 2.20 -12.79
CA ASP A 8 -5.68 0.73 -12.72
C ASP A 8 -4.45 0.05 -13.31
N GLU A 9 -3.95 0.53 -14.45
CA GLU A 9 -2.74 0.01 -15.08
C GLU A 9 -1.52 0.20 -14.19
N GLU A 10 -1.38 1.37 -13.57
CA GLU A 10 -0.25 1.65 -12.70
C GLU A 10 -0.31 0.83 -11.41
N ILE A 11 -1.50 0.68 -10.83
CA ILE A 11 -1.67 -0.18 -9.65
C ILE A 11 -1.23 -1.61 -9.99
N GLN A 12 -1.66 -2.13 -11.13
CA GLN A 12 -1.27 -3.46 -11.57
C GLN A 12 0.24 -3.57 -11.76
N ASN A 13 0.85 -2.57 -12.39
CA ASN A 13 2.30 -2.51 -12.58
C ASN A 13 3.06 -2.56 -11.25
N VAL A 14 2.65 -1.72 -10.31
CA VAL A 14 3.32 -1.63 -9.01
C VAL A 14 3.11 -2.91 -8.20
N VAL A 15 1.89 -3.43 -8.18
CA VAL A 15 1.57 -4.67 -7.45
C VAL A 15 2.36 -5.86 -7.99
N GLU A 16 2.47 -6.01 -9.30
CA GLU A 16 3.25 -7.09 -9.91
C GLU A 16 4.72 -7.02 -9.51
N GLN A 17 5.30 -5.81 -9.50
CA GLN A 17 6.68 -5.63 -9.05
C GLN A 17 6.83 -5.94 -7.57
N LEU A 18 5.89 -5.49 -6.73
CA LEU A 18 5.91 -5.76 -5.30
C LEU A 18 5.90 -7.26 -5.03
N ILE A 19 5.00 -7.99 -5.68
CA ILE A 19 4.88 -9.44 -5.50
C ILE A 19 6.16 -10.15 -5.89
N ARG A 20 6.73 -9.79 -7.05
CA ARG A 20 7.91 -10.45 -7.61
C ARG A 20 9.20 -10.08 -6.89
N LEU A 21 9.39 -8.79 -6.60
CA LEU A 21 10.67 -8.27 -6.13
C LEU A 21 10.72 -8.07 -4.61
N TYR A 22 9.64 -7.62 -4.02
CA TYR A 22 9.58 -7.31 -2.60
C TYR A 22 9.04 -8.46 -1.75
N LYS A 23 8.17 -9.26 -2.33
CA LYS A 23 7.57 -10.46 -1.70
C LYS A 23 6.86 -10.15 -0.40
N PRO A 24 5.86 -9.26 -0.43
CA PRO A 24 5.08 -8.93 0.76
C PRO A 24 4.12 -10.06 1.12
N GLU A 25 3.61 -10.02 2.34
CA GLU A 25 2.56 -10.95 2.78
C GLU A 25 1.18 -10.47 2.36
N LYS A 26 0.98 -9.15 2.29
CA LYS A 26 -0.30 -8.57 1.92
C LYS A 26 -0.13 -7.17 1.35
N ILE A 27 -1.01 -6.82 0.42
CA ILE A 27 -1.08 -5.47 -0.17
C ILE A 27 -2.53 -5.03 -0.15
N ILE A 28 -2.79 -3.85 0.42
CA ILE A 28 -4.13 -3.27 0.50
C ILE A 28 -4.09 -1.89 -0.14
N LEU A 29 -5.00 -1.65 -1.10
CA LEU A 29 -5.22 -0.32 -1.65
C LEU A 29 -6.15 0.44 -0.70
N PHE A 30 -5.78 1.64 -0.30
CA PHE A 30 -6.62 2.45 0.56
C PHE A 30 -6.72 3.89 0.01
N GLY A 31 -7.39 4.76 0.75
CA GLY A 31 -7.54 6.15 0.34
C GLY A 31 -8.56 6.35 -0.77
N SER A 32 -8.40 7.42 -1.52
CA SER A 32 -9.37 7.86 -2.53
C SER A 32 -9.65 6.81 -3.60
N LEU A 33 -8.62 6.15 -4.09
CA LEU A 33 -8.78 5.15 -5.16
C LEU A 33 -9.54 3.92 -4.70
N ALA A 34 -9.38 3.53 -3.44
CA ALA A 34 -10.13 2.41 -2.88
C ALA A 34 -11.63 2.73 -2.80
N LYS A 35 -11.97 4.00 -2.66
CA LYS A 35 -13.35 4.49 -2.61
C LYS A 35 -13.92 4.81 -3.99
N GLY A 36 -13.12 4.70 -5.03
CA GLY A 36 -13.52 5.07 -6.39
C GLY A 36 -13.54 6.57 -6.65
N GLU A 37 -12.93 7.36 -5.78
CA GLU A 37 -12.88 8.81 -5.92
C GLU A 37 -11.57 9.22 -6.59
N ILE A 38 -11.67 9.82 -7.77
CA ILE A 38 -10.50 10.32 -8.50
C ILE A 38 -10.58 11.83 -8.57
N LYS A 39 -9.58 12.48 -7.99
CA LYS A 39 -9.43 13.93 -8.00
C LYS A 39 -8.09 14.29 -8.63
N GLU A 40 -7.87 15.56 -8.88
CA GLU A 40 -6.67 16.05 -9.54
C GLU A 40 -5.38 15.67 -8.82
N GLU A 41 -5.41 15.64 -7.50
CA GLU A 41 -4.27 15.33 -6.65
C GLU A 41 -4.30 13.90 -6.05
N THR A 42 -5.07 13.01 -6.66
CA THR A 42 -5.18 11.63 -6.16
C THR A 42 -3.88 10.88 -6.36
N ASP A 43 -3.38 10.28 -5.28
CA ASP A 43 -2.22 9.40 -5.29
C ASP A 43 -2.67 7.95 -5.11
N ILE A 44 -1.80 7.02 -5.47
CA ILE A 44 -2.01 5.60 -5.19
C ILE A 44 -1.49 5.35 -3.78
N ASP A 45 -2.37 4.91 -2.87
CA ASP A 45 -2.01 4.62 -1.48
C ASP A 45 -2.01 3.12 -1.25
N LEU A 46 -0.86 2.56 -0.94
CA LEU A 46 -0.70 1.12 -0.71
C LEU A 46 -0.20 0.84 0.70
N PHE A 47 -0.94 -0.03 1.38
CA PHE A 47 -0.59 -0.53 2.71
C PHE A 47 -0.04 -1.95 2.55
N ILE A 48 1.20 -2.15 2.98
CA ILE A 48 1.93 -3.39 2.76
C ILE A 48 2.26 -4.03 4.10
N ILE A 49 2.01 -5.33 4.20
CA ILE A 49 2.38 -6.11 5.38
C ILE A 49 3.52 -7.04 4.99
N LYS A 50 4.62 -6.94 5.72
CA LYS A 50 5.81 -7.76 5.49
C LYS A 50 6.61 -7.89 6.77
N SER A 51 6.96 -9.13 7.13
CA SER A 51 7.69 -9.43 8.37
C SER A 51 9.15 -8.99 8.32
N ASP A 52 9.82 -9.25 7.21
CA ASP A 52 11.26 -9.01 7.07
C ASP A 52 11.52 -7.62 6.49
N VAL A 53 11.50 -6.62 7.36
CA VAL A 53 11.72 -5.22 6.99
C VAL A 53 12.57 -4.53 8.04
N PRO A 54 13.24 -3.43 7.68
CA PRO A 54 13.98 -2.62 8.65
C PRO A 54 13.07 -2.13 9.78
N GLU A 55 13.68 -1.80 10.90
CA GLU A 55 12.95 -1.30 12.06
C GLU A 55 12.25 0.03 11.78
N PHE A 56 12.94 0.94 11.09
CA PHE A 56 12.41 2.29 10.85
C PHE A 56 11.65 2.40 9.54
N GLY A 57 10.51 3.08 9.60
CA GLY A 57 9.65 3.25 8.44
C GLY A 57 10.35 3.95 7.26
N ALA A 58 11.19 4.94 7.53
CA ALA A 58 11.94 5.63 6.49
C ALA A 58 12.85 4.69 5.69
N ASP A 59 13.44 3.71 6.35
CA ASP A 59 14.30 2.73 5.69
C ASP A 59 13.48 1.77 4.82
N ARG A 60 12.29 1.42 5.27
CA ARG A 60 11.36 0.57 4.50
C ARG A 60 10.96 1.26 3.19
N ILE A 61 10.64 2.55 3.27
CA ILE A 61 10.27 3.33 2.08
C ILE A 61 11.46 3.48 1.15
N ARG A 62 12.65 3.71 1.69
CA ARG A 62 13.87 3.83 0.90
C ARG A 62 14.17 2.55 0.11
N GLN A 63 13.94 1.39 0.72
CA GLN A 63 14.07 0.10 0.03
C GLN A 63 13.09 0.01 -1.15
N LEU A 64 11.84 0.40 -0.93
CA LEU A 64 10.83 0.36 -1.97
C LEU A 64 11.12 1.33 -3.11
N ASP A 65 11.55 2.54 -2.78
CA ASP A 65 11.90 3.53 -3.80
C ASP A 65 13.07 3.07 -4.68
N ALA A 66 13.99 2.32 -4.12
CA ALA A 66 15.10 1.76 -4.88
C ALA A 66 14.69 0.57 -5.75
N LEU A 67 13.66 -0.17 -5.34
CA LEU A 67 13.27 -1.43 -5.94
C LEU A 67 12.16 -1.30 -6.98
N ILE A 68 11.18 -0.46 -6.71
CA ILE A 68 9.96 -0.35 -7.52
C ILE A 68 10.05 0.83 -8.48
N LYS A 69 9.71 0.57 -9.75
CA LYS A 69 9.62 1.62 -10.77
C LYS A 69 8.16 1.98 -10.97
N TYR A 70 7.83 3.23 -10.75
CA TYR A 70 6.45 3.69 -10.91
C TYR A 70 6.39 4.99 -11.69
N ARG A 71 5.25 5.22 -12.35
CA ARG A 71 5.00 6.38 -13.22
C ARG A 71 4.10 7.42 -12.56
N LEU A 72 3.23 6.97 -11.66
CA LEU A 72 2.31 7.84 -10.94
C LEU A 72 2.69 7.91 -9.48
N ALA A 73 2.38 9.03 -8.84
CA ALA A 73 2.67 9.22 -7.44
C ALA A 73 2.05 8.10 -6.60
N THR A 74 2.89 7.42 -5.85
CA THR A 74 2.49 6.25 -5.04
C THR A 74 3.08 6.39 -3.64
N ASP A 75 2.21 6.29 -2.64
CA ASP A 75 2.61 6.33 -1.25
C ASP A 75 2.55 4.92 -0.67
N PHE A 76 3.61 4.52 0.01
CA PHE A 76 3.71 3.22 0.64
C PHE A 76 3.72 3.36 2.15
N ILE A 77 2.95 2.51 2.82
CA ILE A 77 3.04 2.32 4.27
C ILE A 77 3.34 0.85 4.48
N VAL A 78 4.40 0.54 5.22
CA VAL A 78 4.83 -0.83 5.45
C VAL A 78 4.82 -1.13 6.94
N TYR A 79 4.02 -2.12 7.33
CA TYR A 79 3.94 -2.62 8.70
C TYR A 79 4.33 -4.08 8.77
N ARG A 80 4.98 -4.47 9.85
CA ARG A 80 5.10 -5.88 10.21
C ARG A 80 3.76 -6.36 10.75
N PRO A 81 3.45 -7.67 10.66
CA PRO A 81 2.18 -8.19 11.20
C PRO A 81 1.96 -7.83 12.68
N GLU A 82 2.99 -7.93 13.51
CA GLU A 82 2.89 -7.61 14.94
C GLU A 82 2.68 -6.12 15.18
N GLU A 83 3.20 -5.26 14.33
CA GLU A 83 2.95 -3.81 14.41
C GLU A 83 1.49 -3.49 14.10
N LEU A 84 0.96 -4.13 13.09
CA LEU A 84 -0.46 -4.00 12.73
C LEU A 84 -1.35 -4.45 13.90
N GLU A 85 -1.07 -5.62 14.45
CA GLU A 85 -1.83 -6.15 15.58
C GLU A 85 -1.80 -5.21 16.78
N HIS A 86 -0.62 -4.68 17.09
CA HIS A 86 -0.47 -3.71 18.17
C HIS A 86 -1.30 -2.45 17.97
N ARG A 87 -1.28 -1.91 16.75
CA ARG A 87 -2.08 -0.71 16.42
C ARG A 87 -3.57 -0.98 16.52
N LEU A 88 -4.02 -2.14 16.11
CA LEU A 88 -5.43 -2.52 16.23
C LEU A 88 -5.85 -2.62 17.69
N LYS A 89 -5.01 -3.17 18.54
CA LYS A 89 -5.28 -3.25 19.98
C LYS A 89 -5.37 -1.88 20.63
N LEU A 90 -4.61 -0.91 20.14
CA LEU A 90 -4.66 0.47 20.60
C LEU A 90 -5.90 1.22 20.10
N GLY A 91 -6.65 0.62 19.17
CA GLY A 91 -7.81 1.28 18.57
C GLY A 91 -7.46 2.36 17.57
N ASP A 92 -6.31 2.24 16.90
CA ASP A 92 -5.85 3.22 15.90
C ASP A 92 -6.90 3.36 14.78
N PRO A 93 -7.59 4.50 14.66
CA PRO A 93 -8.66 4.66 13.69
C PRO A 93 -8.16 4.64 12.24
N PHE A 94 -6.94 5.08 12.00
CA PHE A 94 -6.36 5.09 10.65
C PHE A 94 -6.17 3.65 10.13
N VAL A 95 -5.53 2.82 10.93
CA VAL A 95 -5.28 1.42 10.57
C VAL A 95 -6.59 0.65 10.45
N LYS A 96 -7.51 0.87 11.39
CA LYS A 96 -8.83 0.26 11.36
C LYS A 96 -9.59 0.61 10.09
N ASN A 97 -9.55 1.87 9.68
CA ASN A 97 -10.20 2.34 8.46
C ASN A 97 -9.60 1.67 7.21
N ILE A 98 -8.28 1.52 7.15
CA ILE A 98 -7.62 0.84 6.04
C ILE A 98 -8.14 -0.60 5.90
N LEU A 99 -8.25 -1.31 7.00
CA LEU A 99 -8.71 -2.70 6.98
C LEU A 99 -10.21 -2.83 6.63
N GLU A 100 -11.03 -1.88 7.07
CA GLU A 100 -12.47 -1.91 6.82
C GLU A 100 -12.84 -1.47 5.41
N GLU A 101 -12.21 -0.42 4.90
CA GLU A 101 -12.57 0.21 3.62
C GLU A 101 -11.60 -0.04 2.49
N GLY A 102 -10.41 -0.53 2.78
CA GLY A 102 -9.40 -0.81 1.77
C GLY A 102 -9.76 -2.03 0.94
N LYS A 103 -9.11 -2.14 -0.23
CA LYS A 103 -9.24 -3.30 -1.10
C LYS A 103 -7.99 -4.15 -1.02
N VAL A 104 -8.15 -5.42 -0.68
CA VAL A 104 -7.03 -6.36 -0.68
C VAL A 104 -6.66 -6.67 -2.12
N LEU A 105 -5.44 -6.33 -2.51
CA LEU A 105 -4.93 -6.59 -3.84
C LEU A 105 -4.08 -7.86 -3.90
N TYR A 106 -3.53 -8.28 -2.76
CA TYR A 106 -2.71 -9.47 -2.67
C TYR A 106 -2.72 -9.98 -1.23
N GLY A 107 -2.71 -11.30 -1.05
CA GLY A 107 -2.68 -11.96 0.24
C GLY A 107 -4.06 -12.39 0.71
N ALA A 108 -4.10 -13.09 1.85
CA ALA A 108 -5.35 -13.58 2.43
C ALA A 108 -6.19 -12.41 2.96
N GLY A 109 -7.43 -12.36 2.58
CA GLY A 109 -8.37 -11.30 2.91
C GLY A 109 -8.86 -11.29 4.35
#